data_15f05c447da27d3aae67c529ee622430
#
_entry.id   15f05c447da27d3aae67c529ee622430
#
_cell.length_a   1.000
_cell.length_b   1.000
_cell.length_c   1.000
_cell.angle_alpha   90.00
_cell.angle_beta   90.00
_cell.angle_gamma   90.00
#
_symmetry.space_group_name_H-M   'P 1'
#
loop_
_entity.id
_entity.type
_entity.pdbx_description
1 polymer ?
#
loop_
_entity_poly.entity_id
_entity_poly.type
_entity_poly.pdbx_seq_one_letter_code
_entity_poly.pdbx_strand_id
1 'polypeptide(L)'
;MNSEKASIESARTALITLSDEGAALVERLCSILDNRLIFLHANVDPRFSGKRFERLLDISGNIFSSFRNIVFIGPTGVAVRAFGRLASHKTIDPAIVVVDVCARYVISLLSGHEGGANDLAIVVANHLDAEPVITTTTEARKDLIVGVGCRKAVQSSVIVEAITSTLSMEGLDMSRVRFIASADIKKTESGLVDAARFLGIPLRFVSSREITRKHYAFEISDLVYSQFGLPGVAEPSAILAGRRTELIVPKRKSNGVTVAVARENCT
;
A
#
# COMPACT_ATOMS: atom_id res chain seq x y z
N MET A 1 -12.85 10.41 12.27
CA MET A 1 -12.18 9.60 11.24
C MET A 1 -10.70 9.91 11.02
N ASN A 2 -10.13 10.98 11.59
CA ASN A 2 -8.70 11.33 11.44
C ASN A 2 -7.74 10.62 12.41
N SER A 3 -8.26 9.86 13.41
CA SER A 3 -7.41 9.19 14.40
C SER A 3 -6.92 7.79 13.98
N GLU A 4 -7.53 7.16 12.99
CA GLU A 4 -7.25 5.77 12.66
C GLU A 4 -5.96 5.55 11.84
N LYS A 5 -5.60 6.48 10.95
CA LYS A 5 -4.38 6.31 10.12
C LYS A 5 -3.07 6.65 10.85
N ALA A 6 -3.10 7.57 11.81
CA ALA A 6 -1.98 7.78 12.72
C ALA A 6 -1.74 6.57 13.65
N SER A 7 -2.72 5.66 13.76
CA SER A 7 -2.67 4.49 14.63
C SER A 7 -1.88 3.31 14.05
N ILE A 8 -1.72 3.19 12.73
CA ILE A 8 -1.00 2.03 12.14
C ILE A 8 0.50 2.13 12.38
N GLU A 9 1.08 3.32 12.19
CA GLU A 9 2.52 3.55 12.42
C GLU A 9 2.90 3.48 13.91
N SER A 10 1.98 3.85 14.81
CA SER A 10 2.20 3.79 16.26
C SER A 10 1.72 2.50 16.92
N ALA A 11 0.94 1.66 16.21
CA ALA A 11 0.39 0.44 16.76
C ALA A 11 1.46 -0.65 16.90
N ARG A 12 1.38 -1.42 18.00
CA ARG A 12 2.28 -2.53 18.24
C ARG A 12 2.14 -3.60 17.15
N THR A 13 3.22 -3.87 16.41
CA THR A 13 3.25 -4.77 15.25
C THR A 13 4.09 -6.02 15.54
N ALA A 14 3.56 -7.21 15.22
CA ALA A 14 4.32 -8.44 15.18
C ALA A 14 4.78 -8.71 13.74
N LEU A 15 6.10 -8.86 13.54
CA LEU A 15 6.70 -9.33 12.28
C LEU A 15 7.11 -10.79 12.47
N ILE A 16 6.57 -11.69 11.64
CA ILE A 16 6.72 -13.13 11.84
C ILE A 16 7.20 -13.77 10.55
N THR A 17 8.22 -14.61 10.62
CA THR A 17 8.65 -15.42 9.47
C THR A 17 9.23 -16.77 9.84
N LEU A 18 9.29 -17.68 8.85
CA LEU A 18 9.74 -19.05 8.97
C LEU A 18 11.02 -19.34 8.20
N SER A 19 11.54 -18.37 7.42
CA SER A 19 12.70 -18.57 6.53
C SER A 19 13.63 -17.37 6.51
N ASP A 20 14.83 -17.56 5.97
CA ASP A 20 15.85 -16.52 5.83
C ASP A 20 15.43 -15.44 4.84
N GLU A 21 14.78 -15.82 3.74
CA GLU A 21 14.24 -14.86 2.76
C GLU A 21 13.21 -13.96 3.43
N GLY A 22 12.33 -14.54 4.25
CA GLY A 22 11.37 -13.77 5.03
C GLY A 22 12.03 -12.87 6.06
N ALA A 23 13.13 -13.31 6.69
CA ALA A 23 13.86 -12.49 7.65
C ALA A 23 14.55 -11.28 6.99
N ALA A 24 15.05 -11.43 5.78
CA ALA A 24 15.56 -10.30 5.00
C ALA A 24 14.47 -9.27 4.67
N LEU A 25 13.23 -9.71 4.40
CA LEU A 25 12.09 -8.80 4.23
C LEU A 25 11.68 -8.13 5.55
N VAL A 26 11.75 -8.84 6.69
CA VAL A 26 11.54 -8.26 8.01
C VAL A 26 12.49 -7.09 8.24
N GLU A 27 13.79 -7.24 7.96
CA GLU A 27 14.76 -6.15 8.11
C GLU A 27 14.39 -4.91 7.28
N ARG A 28 13.94 -5.11 6.03
CA ARG A 28 13.45 -4.00 5.21
C ARG A 28 12.26 -3.29 5.85
N LEU A 29 11.28 -4.03 6.39
CA LEU A 29 10.09 -3.47 7.04
C LEU A 29 10.40 -2.75 8.35
N CYS A 30 11.54 -3.03 8.97
CA CYS A 30 11.97 -2.36 10.18
C CYS A 30 12.14 -0.84 10.03
N SER A 31 12.33 -0.32 8.83
CA SER A 31 12.47 1.12 8.59
C SER A 31 11.15 1.89 8.61
N ILE A 32 9.99 1.20 8.54
CA ILE A 32 8.67 1.85 8.48
C ILE A 32 7.71 1.44 9.60
N LEU A 33 8.06 0.44 10.40
CA LEU A 33 7.24 -0.10 11.49
C LEU A 33 7.99 0.04 12.82
N ASP A 34 7.89 1.19 13.47
CA ASP A 34 8.72 1.53 14.63
C ASP A 34 8.39 0.72 15.89
N ASN A 35 7.12 0.55 16.23
CA ASN A 35 6.69 -0.18 17.42
C ASN A 35 6.45 -1.67 17.09
N ARG A 36 7.55 -2.43 16.90
CA ARG A 36 7.50 -3.82 16.44
C ARG A 36 8.20 -4.81 17.37
N LEU A 37 7.75 -6.07 17.31
CA LEU A 37 8.51 -7.22 17.78
C LEU A 37 8.65 -8.23 16.65
N ILE A 38 9.85 -8.82 16.54
CA ILE A 38 10.22 -9.78 15.50
C ILE A 38 10.19 -11.18 16.08
N PHE A 39 9.51 -12.09 15.38
CA PHE A 39 9.41 -13.50 15.72
C PHE A 39 9.96 -14.33 14.54
N LEU A 40 11.01 -15.10 14.79
CA LEU A 40 11.71 -15.91 13.82
C LEU A 40 11.62 -17.38 14.18
N HIS A 41 11.30 -18.24 13.24
CA HIS A 41 11.36 -19.68 13.45
C HIS A 41 12.80 -20.10 13.84
N ALA A 42 12.94 -21.16 14.64
CA ALA A 42 14.24 -21.65 15.14
C ALA A 42 15.24 -21.94 14.02
N ASN A 43 14.77 -22.38 12.84
CA ASN A 43 15.60 -22.70 11.69
C ASN A 43 16.12 -21.47 10.90
N VAL A 44 15.64 -20.26 11.20
CA VAL A 44 16.13 -19.04 10.57
C VAL A 44 17.57 -18.78 11.05
N ASP A 45 18.43 -18.38 10.11
CA ASP A 45 19.85 -18.11 10.37
C ASP A 45 20.02 -17.23 11.63
N PRO A 46 20.92 -17.60 12.56
CA PRO A 46 21.19 -16.84 13.80
C PRO A 46 21.63 -15.39 13.60
N ARG A 47 22.13 -15.03 12.40
CA ARG A 47 22.49 -13.65 12.08
C ARG A 47 21.30 -12.67 12.17
N PHE A 48 20.07 -13.16 11.95
CA PHE A 48 18.86 -12.34 12.07
C PHE A 48 18.41 -12.25 13.53
N SER A 49 18.18 -11.03 14.01
CA SER A 49 17.77 -10.76 15.39
C SER A 49 16.26 -10.83 15.56
N GLY A 50 15.79 -11.55 16.59
CA GLY A 50 14.37 -11.68 16.92
C GLY A 50 14.11 -12.76 17.97
N LYS A 51 12.88 -12.80 18.47
CA LYS A 51 12.43 -13.87 19.38
C LYS A 51 12.27 -15.17 18.60
N ARG A 52 12.90 -16.25 19.07
CA ARG A 52 12.83 -17.55 18.42
C ARG A 52 11.62 -18.35 18.88
N PHE A 53 11.06 -19.13 17.96
CA PHE A 53 9.98 -20.08 18.24
C PHE A 53 10.13 -21.36 17.41
N GLU A 54 9.62 -22.46 17.93
CA GLU A 54 9.65 -23.77 17.27
C GLU A 54 8.39 -24.01 16.43
N ARG A 55 7.22 -23.68 16.98
CA ARG A 55 5.93 -23.89 16.31
C ARG A 55 5.09 -22.62 16.38
N LEU A 56 4.64 -22.14 15.21
CA LEU A 56 3.81 -20.92 15.13
C LEU A 56 2.51 -21.06 15.94
N LEU A 57 1.92 -22.25 16.01
CA LEU A 57 0.70 -22.51 16.75
C LEU A 57 0.86 -22.24 18.26
N ASP A 58 2.03 -22.48 18.82
CA ASP A 58 2.27 -22.33 20.26
C ASP A 58 2.31 -20.85 20.69
N ILE A 59 2.70 -19.96 19.77
CA ILE A 59 2.80 -18.52 20.06
C ILE A 59 1.66 -17.70 19.45
N SER A 60 0.87 -18.29 18.53
CA SER A 60 -0.15 -17.56 17.75
C SER A 60 -1.22 -16.91 18.63
N GLY A 61 -1.69 -17.58 19.68
CA GLY A 61 -2.69 -17.05 20.60
C GLY A 61 -2.21 -15.80 21.36
N ASN A 62 -0.97 -15.86 21.86
CA ASN A 62 -0.37 -14.72 22.57
C ASN A 62 -0.12 -13.53 21.61
N ILE A 63 0.37 -13.81 20.40
CA ILE A 63 0.58 -12.77 19.38
C ILE A 63 -0.76 -12.14 19.00
N PHE A 64 -1.78 -12.95 18.73
CA PHE A 64 -3.10 -12.49 18.31
C PHE A 64 -3.75 -11.53 19.33
N SER A 65 -3.61 -11.83 20.63
CA SER A 65 -4.18 -11.01 21.70
C SER A 65 -3.35 -9.78 22.09
N SER A 66 -2.04 -9.79 21.78
CA SER A 66 -1.10 -8.75 22.27
C SER A 66 -0.72 -7.69 21.23
N PHE A 67 -1.00 -7.92 19.95
CA PHE A 67 -0.59 -7.03 18.87
C PHE A 67 -1.81 -6.52 18.10
N ARG A 68 -1.75 -5.26 17.69
CA ARG A 68 -2.78 -4.67 16.83
C ARG A 68 -2.57 -5.04 15.36
N ASN A 69 -1.31 -5.15 14.96
CA ASN A 69 -0.90 -5.49 13.60
C ASN A 69 -0.06 -6.77 13.59
N ILE A 70 -0.32 -7.66 12.66
CA ILE A 70 0.47 -8.88 12.43
C ILE A 70 0.85 -8.92 10.95
N VAL A 71 2.14 -8.88 10.67
CA VAL A 71 2.69 -9.09 9.31
C VAL A 71 3.38 -10.45 9.30
N PHE A 72 2.76 -11.41 8.65
CA PHE A 72 3.30 -12.76 8.49
C PHE A 72 3.95 -12.90 7.12
N ILE A 73 5.25 -13.19 7.08
CA ILE A 73 6.00 -13.37 5.84
C ILE A 73 6.19 -14.88 5.63
N GLY A 74 5.41 -15.42 4.70
CA GLY A 74 5.36 -16.84 4.41
C GLY A 74 4.07 -17.29 3.72
N PRO A 75 3.82 -18.59 3.59
CA PRO A 75 2.65 -19.12 2.89
C PRO A 75 1.33 -18.77 3.60
N THR A 76 0.38 -18.22 2.85
CA THR A 76 -0.96 -17.84 3.37
C THR A 76 -1.66 -18.97 4.13
N GLY A 77 -1.56 -20.22 3.63
CA GLY A 77 -2.17 -21.37 4.30
C GLY A 77 -1.61 -21.66 5.70
N VAL A 78 -0.37 -21.25 5.98
CA VAL A 78 0.23 -21.36 7.35
C VAL A 78 -0.40 -20.31 8.25
N ALA A 79 -0.53 -19.06 7.79
CA ALA A 79 -1.18 -17.99 8.53
C ALA A 79 -2.64 -18.34 8.86
N VAL A 80 -3.39 -18.87 7.89
CA VAL A 80 -4.79 -19.29 8.08
C VAL A 80 -4.89 -20.37 9.17
N ARG A 81 -4.04 -21.39 9.16
CA ARG A 81 -4.05 -22.44 10.20
C ARG A 81 -3.65 -21.93 11.58
N ALA A 82 -2.74 -20.95 11.64
CA ALA A 82 -2.27 -20.40 12.90
C ALA A 82 -3.29 -19.44 13.56
N PHE A 83 -3.91 -18.56 12.75
CA PHE A 83 -4.72 -17.46 13.25
C PHE A 83 -6.24 -17.65 13.03
N GLY A 84 -6.64 -18.44 12.05
CA GLY A 84 -8.06 -18.56 11.65
C GLY A 84 -8.98 -19.05 12.79
N ARG A 85 -8.50 -19.90 13.70
CA ARG A 85 -9.28 -20.38 14.86
C ARG A 85 -9.43 -19.32 15.95
N LEU A 86 -8.61 -18.28 15.92
CA LEU A 86 -8.59 -17.22 16.94
C LEU A 86 -9.51 -16.06 16.52
N ALA A 87 -9.85 -15.98 15.24
CA ALA A 87 -10.70 -14.93 14.70
C ALA A 87 -12.10 -15.00 15.32
N SER A 88 -12.57 -13.87 15.82
CA SER A 88 -13.87 -13.72 16.48
C SER A 88 -14.70 -12.59 15.87
N HIS A 89 -14.15 -11.38 15.74
CA HIS A 89 -14.87 -10.24 15.22
C HIS A 89 -13.94 -9.22 14.57
N LYS A 90 -14.29 -8.81 13.35
CA LYS A 90 -13.48 -7.91 12.50
C LYS A 90 -13.09 -6.54 13.09
N THR A 91 -13.77 -6.09 14.15
CA THR A 91 -13.47 -4.80 14.83
C THR A 91 -12.55 -4.96 16.03
N ILE A 92 -12.38 -6.21 16.53
CA ILE A 92 -11.60 -6.52 17.72
C ILE A 92 -10.30 -7.24 17.34
N ASP A 93 -10.41 -8.13 16.36
CA ASP A 93 -9.29 -8.94 15.88
C ASP A 93 -8.18 -8.07 15.29
N PRO A 94 -6.91 -8.47 15.43
CA PRO A 94 -5.80 -7.72 14.85
C PRO A 94 -5.87 -7.66 13.33
N ALA A 95 -5.31 -6.60 12.76
CA ALA A 95 -5.03 -6.53 11.33
C ALA A 95 -3.97 -7.58 10.96
N ILE A 96 -4.33 -8.57 10.15
CA ILE A 96 -3.37 -9.59 9.68
C ILE A 96 -3.11 -9.42 8.20
N VAL A 97 -1.84 -9.24 7.87
CA VAL A 97 -1.33 -9.14 6.51
C VAL A 97 -0.34 -10.27 6.26
N VAL A 98 -0.42 -10.87 5.08
CA VAL A 98 0.51 -11.92 4.63
C VAL A 98 1.33 -11.42 3.46
N VAL A 99 2.63 -11.63 3.52
CA VAL A 99 3.60 -11.30 2.46
C VAL A 99 4.24 -12.60 1.96
N ASP A 100 4.27 -12.82 0.65
CA ASP A 100 5.06 -13.93 0.11
C ASP A 100 6.57 -13.64 0.20
N VAL A 101 7.39 -14.70 0.34
CA VAL A 101 8.84 -14.55 0.58
C VAL A 101 9.62 -13.90 -0.57
N CYS A 102 9.01 -13.76 -1.75
CA CYS A 102 9.58 -13.02 -2.87
C CYS A 102 9.08 -11.57 -2.95
N ALA A 103 8.28 -11.12 -1.98
CA ALA A 103 7.68 -9.79 -1.93
C ALA A 103 6.89 -9.40 -3.20
N ARG A 104 6.19 -10.35 -3.84
CA ARG A 104 5.33 -10.07 -5.00
C ARG A 104 3.97 -9.57 -4.59
N TYR A 105 3.42 -10.13 -3.50
CA TYR A 105 2.07 -9.87 -3.03
C TYR A 105 2.04 -9.57 -1.55
N VAL A 106 1.20 -8.61 -1.17
CA VAL A 106 0.86 -8.30 0.21
C VAL A 106 -0.65 -8.45 0.37
N ILE A 107 -1.08 -9.45 1.11
CA ILE A 107 -2.46 -9.90 1.20
C ILE A 107 -3.09 -9.38 2.49
N SER A 108 -4.15 -8.58 2.40
CA SER A 108 -5.02 -8.26 3.53
C SER A 108 -5.84 -9.50 3.90
N LEU A 109 -5.42 -10.23 4.96
CA LEU A 109 -5.98 -11.54 5.28
C LEU A 109 -7.15 -11.46 6.26
N LEU A 110 -7.03 -10.68 7.35
CA LEU A 110 -8.04 -10.58 8.41
C LEU A 110 -8.20 -9.13 8.86
N SER A 111 -9.44 -8.76 9.24
CA SER A 111 -9.81 -7.43 9.75
C SER A 111 -9.51 -6.30 8.74
N GLY A 112 -9.92 -6.52 7.48
CA GLY A 112 -9.56 -5.69 6.32
C GLY A 112 -9.87 -4.21 6.49
N HIS A 113 -11.15 -3.84 6.55
CA HIS A 113 -11.59 -2.44 6.56
C HIS A 113 -11.57 -1.87 7.98
N GLU A 114 -12.32 -2.47 8.89
CA GLU A 114 -12.49 -1.96 10.27
C GLU A 114 -11.25 -2.17 11.14
N GLY A 115 -10.51 -3.25 10.92
CA GLY A 115 -9.28 -3.54 11.67
C GLY A 115 -8.01 -2.90 11.09
N GLY A 116 -8.07 -2.35 9.85
CA GLY A 116 -6.96 -1.64 9.21
C GLY A 116 -6.01 -2.53 8.37
N ALA A 117 -6.33 -3.81 8.14
CA ALA A 117 -5.44 -4.68 7.36
C ALA A 117 -5.32 -4.26 5.89
N ASN A 118 -6.34 -3.59 5.31
CA ASN A 118 -6.26 -3.05 3.96
C ASN A 118 -5.19 -1.94 3.88
N ASP A 119 -5.22 -0.99 4.81
CA ASP A 119 -4.26 0.11 4.85
C ASP A 119 -2.85 -0.39 5.16
N LEU A 120 -2.72 -1.33 6.12
CA LEU A 120 -1.43 -1.98 6.43
C LEU A 120 -0.87 -2.71 5.20
N ALA A 121 -1.71 -3.42 4.44
CA ALA A 121 -1.28 -4.10 3.23
C ALA A 121 -0.74 -3.11 2.18
N ILE A 122 -1.36 -1.95 2.02
CA ILE A 122 -0.90 -0.90 1.09
C ILE A 122 0.43 -0.29 1.56
N VAL A 123 0.56 0.01 2.85
CA VAL A 123 1.81 0.55 3.44
C VAL A 123 2.97 -0.42 3.22
N VAL A 124 2.78 -1.70 3.57
CA VAL A 124 3.79 -2.75 3.39
C VAL A 124 4.10 -2.96 1.89
N ALA A 125 3.09 -3.01 1.03
CA ALA A 125 3.26 -3.18 -0.41
C ALA A 125 4.04 -2.02 -1.05
N ASN A 126 3.74 -0.77 -0.68
CA ASN A 126 4.48 0.40 -1.15
C ASN A 126 5.96 0.37 -0.76
N HIS A 127 6.26 -0.15 0.43
CA HIS A 127 7.65 -0.24 0.90
C HIS A 127 8.43 -1.36 0.21
N LEU A 128 7.78 -2.51 -0.01
CA LEU A 128 8.40 -3.68 -0.62
C LEU A 128 8.39 -3.65 -2.16
N ASP A 129 7.74 -2.67 -2.79
CA ASP A 129 7.44 -2.63 -4.23
C ASP A 129 6.61 -3.85 -4.68
N ALA A 130 5.65 -4.24 -3.83
CA ALA A 130 4.79 -5.38 -3.99
C ALA A 130 3.37 -4.98 -4.44
N GLU A 131 2.57 -5.95 -4.87
CA GLU A 131 1.17 -5.72 -5.19
C GLU A 131 0.26 -5.98 -3.98
N PRO A 132 -0.57 -5.00 -3.54
CA PRO A 132 -1.53 -5.22 -2.47
C PRO A 132 -2.74 -6.01 -3.00
N VAL A 133 -3.09 -7.09 -2.30
CA VAL A 133 -4.27 -7.92 -2.58
C VAL A 133 -5.34 -7.65 -1.53
N ILE A 134 -6.37 -6.91 -1.92
CA ILE A 134 -7.48 -6.51 -1.05
C ILE A 134 -8.78 -7.01 -1.66
N THR A 135 -9.52 -7.82 -0.90
CA THR A 135 -10.72 -8.52 -1.38
C THR A 135 -12.01 -8.11 -0.68
N THR A 136 -11.96 -7.10 0.20
CA THR A 136 -13.16 -6.59 0.86
C THR A 136 -14.13 -5.99 -0.17
N THR A 137 -15.44 -6.26 -0.02
CA THR A 137 -16.46 -5.82 -0.98
C THR A 137 -16.48 -4.29 -1.16
N THR A 138 -16.21 -3.54 -0.09
CA THR A 138 -16.14 -2.08 -0.14
C THR A 138 -15.03 -1.61 -1.08
N GLU A 139 -13.86 -2.21 -1.03
CA GLU A 139 -12.73 -1.86 -1.90
C GLU A 139 -12.90 -2.44 -3.32
N ALA A 140 -13.50 -3.63 -3.45
CA ALA A 140 -13.75 -4.25 -4.75
C ALA A 140 -14.74 -3.46 -5.64
N ARG A 141 -15.56 -2.60 -5.05
CA ARG A 141 -16.48 -1.72 -5.79
C ARG A 141 -15.85 -0.42 -6.28
N LYS A 142 -14.66 -0.08 -5.81
CA LYS A 142 -13.92 1.10 -6.22
C LYS A 142 -13.10 0.76 -7.46
N ASP A 143 -13.39 1.43 -8.55
CA ASP A 143 -12.81 1.15 -9.87
C ASP A 143 -11.99 2.31 -10.46
N LEU A 144 -11.90 3.45 -9.76
CA LEU A 144 -11.15 4.61 -10.22
C LEU A 144 -9.78 4.70 -9.55
N ILE A 145 -8.76 5.02 -10.34
CA ILE A 145 -7.41 5.31 -9.87
C ILE A 145 -7.02 6.70 -10.32
N VAL A 146 -6.70 7.57 -9.36
CA VAL A 146 -6.30 8.96 -9.61
C VAL A 146 -4.79 9.06 -9.56
N GLY A 147 -4.16 9.15 -10.73
CA GLY A 147 -2.73 9.40 -10.84
C GLY A 147 -2.38 10.86 -10.62
N VAL A 148 -1.41 11.12 -9.74
CA VAL A 148 -1.00 12.48 -9.37
C VAL A 148 0.50 12.67 -9.56
N GLY A 149 0.86 13.69 -10.35
CA GLY A 149 2.20 14.26 -10.39
C GLY A 149 2.16 15.67 -9.80
N CYS A 150 3.15 16.04 -9.03
CA CYS A 150 3.24 17.39 -8.46
C CYS A 150 4.68 17.91 -8.46
N ARG A 151 4.84 19.23 -8.45
CA ARG A 151 6.14 19.86 -8.18
C ARG A 151 6.55 19.58 -6.75
N LYS A 152 7.82 19.77 -6.45
CA LYS A 152 8.34 19.65 -5.09
C LYS A 152 7.67 20.69 -4.17
N ALA A 153 7.33 20.24 -2.95
CA ALA A 153 6.76 21.08 -1.89
C ALA A 153 5.42 21.79 -2.22
N VAL A 154 4.60 21.20 -3.10
CA VAL A 154 3.24 21.68 -3.33
C VAL A 154 2.39 21.41 -2.08
N GLN A 155 1.58 22.38 -1.68
CA GLN A 155 0.68 22.26 -0.52
C GLN A 155 -0.41 21.20 -0.77
N SER A 156 -0.80 20.50 0.28
CA SER A 156 -1.84 19.47 0.22
C SER A 156 -3.19 20.00 -0.29
N SER A 157 -3.57 21.22 0.09
CA SER A 157 -4.80 21.87 -0.37
C SER A 157 -4.86 22.03 -1.89
N VAL A 158 -3.74 22.37 -2.54
CA VAL A 158 -3.66 22.49 -3.99
C VAL A 158 -3.83 21.15 -4.68
N ILE A 159 -3.26 20.07 -4.09
CA ILE A 159 -3.42 18.71 -4.62
C ILE A 159 -4.87 18.23 -4.44
N VAL A 160 -5.47 18.47 -3.29
CA VAL A 160 -6.88 18.15 -3.01
C VAL A 160 -7.79 18.85 -4.02
N GLU A 161 -7.60 20.16 -4.22
CA GLU A 161 -8.36 20.95 -5.19
C GLU A 161 -8.21 20.40 -6.62
N ALA A 162 -6.99 20.09 -7.05
CA ALA A 162 -6.73 19.52 -8.37
C ALA A 162 -7.44 18.17 -8.58
N ILE A 163 -7.45 17.30 -7.58
CA ILE A 163 -8.15 16.01 -7.63
C ILE A 163 -9.67 16.22 -7.68
N THR A 164 -10.22 16.98 -6.72
CA THR A 164 -11.66 17.19 -6.59
C THR A 164 -12.25 17.88 -7.80
N SER A 165 -11.58 18.93 -8.33
CA SER A 165 -12.02 19.62 -9.53
C SER A 165 -11.97 18.73 -10.76
N THR A 166 -10.91 17.92 -10.93
CA THR A 166 -10.79 16.99 -12.06
C THR A 166 -11.93 15.97 -12.05
N LEU A 167 -12.21 15.34 -10.90
CA LEU A 167 -13.29 14.37 -10.79
C LEU A 167 -14.67 15.01 -11.01
N SER A 168 -14.90 16.19 -10.44
CA SER A 168 -16.17 16.93 -10.59
C SER A 168 -16.45 17.33 -12.04
N MET A 169 -15.45 17.82 -12.77
CA MET A 169 -15.59 18.20 -14.19
C MET A 169 -15.96 17.00 -15.07
N GLU A 170 -15.54 15.80 -14.71
CA GLU A 170 -15.83 14.56 -15.43
C GLU A 170 -17.05 13.80 -14.91
N GLY A 171 -17.75 14.35 -13.89
CA GLY A 171 -18.89 13.68 -13.26
C GLY A 171 -18.53 12.36 -12.57
N LEU A 172 -17.29 12.23 -12.11
CA LEU A 172 -16.78 11.04 -11.43
C LEU A 172 -16.94 11.15 -9.92
N ASP A 173 -17.46 10.09 -9.29
CA ASP A 173 -17.69 10.07 -7.85
C ASP A 173 -16.39 9.71 -7.09
N MET A 174 -16.03 10.57 -6.13
CA MET A 174 -14.87 10.36 -5.23
C MET A 174 -14.97 9.04 -4.46
N SER A 175 -16.17 8.57 -4.13
CA SER A 175 -16.39 7.31 -3.40
C SER A 175 -15.94 6.07 -4.20
N ARG A 176 -15.82 6.20 -5.52
CA ARG A 176 -15.32 5.17 -6.42
C ARG A 176 -13.79 5.15 -6.54
N VAL A 177 -13.09 6.13 -5.96
CA VAL A 177 -11.62 6.18 -6.03
C VAL A 177 -11.02 5.14 -5.10
N ARG A 178 -10.32 4.17 -5.69
CA ARG A 178 -9.60 3.10 -4.99
C ARG A 178 -8.25 3.57 -4.46
N PHE A 179 -7.48 4.26 -5.32
CA PHE A 179 -6.15 4.77 -4.98
C PHE A 179 -5.94 6.18 -5.51
N ILE A 180 -5.22 7.00 -4.74
CA ILE A 180 -4.39 8.04 -5.30
C ILE A 180 -3.05 7.37 -5.62
N ALA A 181 -2.58 7.48 -6.87
CA ALA A 181 -1.35 6.84 -7.32
C ALA A 181 -0.31 7.87 -7.74
N SER A 182 0.96 7.61 -7.44
CA SER A 182 2.08 8.44 -7.88
C SER A 182 3.32 7.58 -8.13
N ALA A 183 4.37 8.15 -8.73
CA ALA A 183 5.64 7.46 -8.86
C ALA A 183 6.39 7.42 -7.51
N ASP A 184 7.22 6.40 -7.31
CA ASP A 184 8.01 6.20 -6.08
C ASP A 184 8.97 7.35 -5.75
N ILE A 185 9.39 8.13 -6.76
CA ILE A 185 10.16 9.39 -6.55
C ILE A 185 9.39 10.44 -5.73
N LYS A 186 8.08 10.26 -5.56
CA LYS A 186 7.19 11.15 -4.79
C LYS A 186 6.86 10.64 -3.38
N LYS A 187 7.51 9.55 -2.93
CA LYS A 187 7.27 8.97 -1.58
C LYS A 187 7.50 9.96 -0.43
N THR A 188 8.40 10.92 -0.62
CA THR A 188 8.78 11.92 0.41
C THR A 188 8.06 13.27 0.27
N GLU A 189 7.13 13.41 -0.67
CA GLU A 189 6.36 14.66 -0.85
C GLU A 189 5.24 14.73 0.19
N SER A 190 5.46 15.47 1.26
CA SER A 190 4.51 15.61 2.38
C SER A 190 3.13 16.09 1.92
N GLY A 191 3.07 17.06 1.00
CA GLY A 191 1.81 17.57 0.48
C GLY A 191 0.95 16.50 -0.20
N LEU A 192 1.57 15.53 -0.89
CA LEU A 192 0.86 14.41 -1.51
C LEU A 192 0.34 13.42 -0.44
N VAL A 193 1.16 13.11 0.53
CA VAL A 193 0.79 12.22 1.65
C VAL A 193 -0.35 12.83 2.46
N ASP A 194 -0.26 14.13 2.79
CA ASP A 194 -1.29 14.83 3.54
C ASP A 194 -2.59 15.00 2.75
N ALA A 195 -2.52 15.21 1.43
CA ALA A 195 -3.69 15.25 0.56
C ALA A 195 -4.43 13.90 0.54
N ALA A 196 -3.71 12.79 0.38
CA ALA A 196 -4.29 11.45 0.42
C ALA A 196 -4.94 11.15 1.78
N ARG A 197 -4.26 11.55 2.87
CA ARG A 197 -4.78 11.43 4.23
C ARG A 197 -6.06 12.27 4.44
N PHE A 198 -6.06 13.51 3.97
CA PHE A 198 -7.23 14.40 4.06
C PHE A 198 -8.44 13.83 3.32
N LEU A 199 -8.24 13.30 2.11
CA LEU A 199 -9.29 12.69 1.29
C LEU A 199 -9.73 11.31 1.81
N GLY A 200 -8.99 10.71 2.74
CA GLY A 200 -9.26 9.35 3.23
C GLY A 200 -9.05 8.26 2.18
N ILE A 201 -8.25 8.54 1.13
CA ILE A 201 -7.99 7.62 0.03
C ILE A 201 -6.57 7.08 0.16
N PRO A 202 -6.36 5.76 0.05
CA PRO A 202 -5.03 5.17 0.14
C PRO A 202 -4.09 5.68 -0.96
N LEU A 203 -2.83 5.95 -0.58
CA LEU A 203 -1.79 6.37 -1.51
C LEU A 203 -0.96 5.17 -1.97
N ARG A 204 -0.93 4.93 -3.27
CA ARG A 204 -0.17 3.87 -3.93
C ARG A 204 1.02 4.46 -4.68
N PHE A 205 2.22 3.88 -4.52
CA PHE A 205 3.39 4.27 -5.30
C PHE A 205 3.74 3.21 -6.33
N VAL A 206 3.90 3.65 -7.57
CA VAL A 206 4.36 2.84 -8.70
C VAL A 206 5.86 3.01 -8.85
N SER A 207 6.56 1.92 -9.02
CA SER A 207 8.01 1.92 -9.18
C SER A 207 8.42 2.66 -10.46
N SER A 208 9.39 3.56 -10.33
CA SER A 208 10.03 4.23 -11.48
C SER A 208 10.56 3.24 -12.49
N ARG A 209 11.05 2.07 -12.02
CA ARG A 209 11.51 0.98 -12.89
C ARG A 209 10.37 0.41 -13.73
N GLU A 210 9.18 0.25 -13.18
CA GLU A 210 8.01 -0.23 -13.91
C GLU A 210 7.54 0.80 -14.94
N ILE A 211 7.47 2.07 -14.56
CA ILE A 211 7.13 3.18 -15.45
C ILE A 211 8.10 3.21 -16.65
N THR A 212 9.41 3.11 -16.39
CA THR A 212 10.43 3.13 -17.45
C THR A 212 10.32 1.92 -18.38
N ARG A 213 9.99 0.74 -17.86
CA ARG A 213 9.81 -0.46 -18.71
C ARG A 213 8.65 -0.33 -19.69
N LYS A 214 7.64 0.47 -19.36
CA LYS A 214 6.43 0.69 -20.20
C LYS A 214 6.39 2.09 -20.83
N HIS A 215 7.54 2.77 -20.94
CA HIS A 215 7.63 4.15 -21.44
C HIS A 215 7.00 4.37 -22.82
N TYR A 216 7.02 3.37 -23.69
CA TYR A 216 6.43 3.42 -25.04
C TYR A 216 4.90 3.58 -25.06
N ALA A 217 4.23 3.33 -23.93
CA ALA A 217 2.78 3.46 -23.81
C ALA A 217 2.32 4.88 -23.40
N PHE A 218 3.26 5.81 -23.14
CA PHE A 218 2.94 7.13 -22.60
C PHE A 218 3.57 8.25 -23.40
N GLU A 219 2.89 9.39 -23.47
CA GLU A 219 3.48 10.62 -23.98
C GLU A 219 4.59 11.13 -23.07
N ILE A 220 5.72 11.47 -23.67
CA ILE A 220 6.88 11.98 -22.93
C ILE A 220 6.64 13.43 -22.52
N SER A 221 6.89 13.72 -21.23
CA SER A 221 6.98 15.07 -20.70
C SER A 221 8.45 15.46 -20.60
N ASP A 222 8.93 16.37 -21.44
CA ASP A 222 10.34 16.79 -21.51
C ASP A 222 10.88 17.19 -20.12
N LEU A 223 10.08 17.91 -19.33
CA LEU A 223 10.45 18.33 -17.99
C LEU A 223 10.68 17.14 -17.04
N VAL A 224 9.79 16.14 -17.06
CA VAL A 224 9.90 14.96 -16.20
C VAL A 224 11.01 14.05 -16.68
N TYR A 225 11.14 13.93 -18.02
CA TYR A 225 12.17 13.09 -18.61
C TYR A 225 13.58 13.62 -18.34
N SER A 226 13.80 14.93 -18.48
CA SER A 226 15.09 15.55 -18.21
C SER A 226 15.51 15.48 -16.74
N GLN A 227 14.55 15.51 -15.80
CA GLN A 227 14.84 15.50 -14.36
C GLN A 227 14.92 14.08 -13.77
N PHE A 228 14.12 13.15 -14.26
CA PHE A 228 13.92 11.84 -13.63
C PHE A 228 14.06 10.64 -14.57
N GLY A 229 14.22 10.86 -15.89
CA GLY A 229 14.25 9.81 -16.90
C GLY A 229 12.91 9.08 -17.07
N LEU A 230 11.80 9.67 -16.59
CA LEU A 230 10.46 9.10 -16.67
C LEU A 230 9.64 9.80 -17.76
N PRO A 231 8.77 9.09 -18.52
CA PRO A 231 7.89 9.71 -19.53
C PRO A 231 6.90 10.68 -18.89
N GLY A 232 6.48 10.43 -17.66
CA GLY A 232 5.54 11.21 -16.88
C GLY A 232 5.29 10.58 -15.53
N VAL A 233 4.43 11.19 -14.72
CA VAL A 233 4.05 10.66 -13.39
C VAL A 233 2.56 10.31 -13.34
N ALA A 234 1.66 11.25 -13.65
CA ALA A 234 0.22 11.08 -13.40
C ALA A 234 -0.39 9.91 -14.21
N GLU A 235 -0.31 9.95 -15.54
CA GLU A 235 -0.88 8.90 -16.40
C GLU A 235 -0.26 7.51 -16.15
N PRO A 236 1.09 7.38 -16.13
CA PRO A 236 1.69 6.09 -15.84
C PRO A 236 1.27 5.54 -14.47
N SER A 237 1.21 6.39 -13.45
CA SER A 237 0.80 5.95 -12.12
C SER A 237 -0.67 5.53 -12.07
N ALA A 238 -1.57 6.26 -12.74
CA ALA A 238 -2.98 5.88 -12.82
C ALA A 238 -3.17 4.50 -13.46
N ILE A 239 -2.45 4.25 -14.57
CA ILE A 239 -2.58 2.99 -15.32
C ILE A 239 -1.89 1.82 -14.62
N LEU A 240 -0.70 2.04 -14.04
CA LEU A 240 0.11 0.95 -13.49
C LEU A 240 -0.22 0.59 -12.05
N ALA A 241 -0.95 1.44 -11.32
CA ALA A 241 -1.36 1.15 -9.94
C ALA A 241 -2.50 0.13 -9.85
N GLY A 242 -3.18 -0.18 -10.95
CA GLY A 242 -4.28 -1.15 -11.01
C GLY A 242 -4.09 -2.21 -12.07
N ARG A 243 -5.11 -3.06 -12.22
CA ARG A 243 -5.13 -4.15 -13.21
C ARG A 243 -6.15 -3.88 -14.30
N ARG A 244 -5.83 -4.23 -15.56
CA ARG A 244 -6.73 -4.04 -16.72
C ARG A 244 -7.28 -2.62 -16.79
N THR A 245 -6.43 -1.64 -16.51
CA THR A 245 -6.78 -0.23 -16.44
C THR A 245 -6.89 0.38 -17.83
N GLU A 246 -7.82 1.32 -17.96
CA GLU A 246 -7.99 2.18 -19.12
C GLU A 246 -7.91 3.64 -18.66
N LEU A 247 -7.17 4.48 -19.39
CA LEU A 247 -7.12 5.92 -19.12
C LEU A 247 -8.42 6.56 -19.58
N ILE A 248 -9.23 7.06 -18.64
CA ILE A 248 -10.52 7.71 -18.94
C ILE A 248 -10.42 9.24 -18.89
N VAL A 249 -9.47 9.78 -18.11
CA VAL A 249 -9.17 11.22 -18.08
C VAL A 249 -7.68 11.41 -18.32
N PRO A 250 -7.27 11.95 -19.49
CA PRO A 250 -5.88 12.29 -19.76
C PRO A 250 -5.37 13.34 -18.79
N LYS A 251 -4.04 13.46 -18.71
CA LYS A 251 -3.36 14.39 -17.80
C LYS A 251 -3.90 15.82 -17.89
N ARG A 252 -4.36 16.36 -16.79
CA ARG A 252 -4.76 17.76 -16.59
C ARG A 252 -3.77 18.45 -15.67
N LYS A 253 -3.31 19.63 -16.06
CA LYS A 253 -2.31 20.40 -15.29
C LYS A 253 -2.99 21.62 -14.67
N SER A 254 -2.80 21.81 -13.36
CA SER A 254 -3.26 22.99 -12.63
C SER A 254 -2.31 23.27 -11.46
N ASN A 255 -1.88 24.52 -11.32
CA ASN A 255 -1.12 25.04 -10.16
C ASN A 255 0.09 24.17 -9.73
N GLY A 256 0.81 23.59 -10.70
CA GLY A 256 1.97 22.72 -10.40
C GLY A 256 1.62 21.28 -10.05
N VAL A 257 0.34 20.90 -10.16
CA VAL A 257 -0.17 19.54 -10.01
C VAL A 257 -0.65 19.03 -11.37
N THR A 258 -0.45 17.76 -11.62
CA THR A 258 -0.99 17.04 -12.78
C THR A 258 -1.83 15.88 -12.27
N VAL A 259 -3.06 15.78 -12.76
CA VAL A 259 -4.01 14.70 -12.40
C VAL A 259 -4.40 13.96 -13.66
N ALA A 260 -4.47 12.64 -13.59
CA ALA A 260 -5.05 11.76 -14.60
C ALA A 260 -5.91 10.71 -13.92
N VAL A 261 -6.93 10.18 -14.61
CA VAL A 261 -7.78 9.14 -14.03
C VAL A 261 -7.84 7.93 -14.93
N ALA A 262 -7.59 6.77 -14.36
CA ALA A 262 -7.81 5.48 -14.99
C ALA A 262 -8.96 4.73 -14.33
N ARG A 263 -9.63 3.87 -15.12
CA ARG A 263 -10.64 2.93 -14.63
C ARG A 263 -10.09 1.52 -14.68
N GLU A 264 -10.30 0.75 -13.62
CA GLU A 264 -10.07 -0.69 -13.62
C GLU A 264 -11.28 -1.41 -14.22
N ASN A 265 -11.05 -2.27 -15.21
CA ASN A 265 -12.07 -3.14 -15.80
C ASN A 265 -12.05 -4.49 -15.07
N CYS A 266 -12.93 -4.63 -14.07
CA CYS A 266 -13.00 -5.82 -13.22
C CYS A 266 -13.80 -6.99 -13.83
N THR A 267 -14.41 -6.80 -15.00
CA THR A 267 -15.22 -7.81 -15.73
C THR A 267 -14.55 -8.27 -17.00
#